data_b6838cc413c7892a04b4e2ffc173308c
#
_entry.id   b6838cc413c7892a04b4e2ffc173308c
#
_cell.length_a   1.000
_cell.length_b   1.000
_cell.length_c   1.000
_cell.angle_alpha   90.00
_cell.angle_beta   90.00
_cell.angle_gamma   90.00
#
_symmetry.space_group_name_H-M   'P 1'
#
loop_
_entity.id
_entity.type
_entity.pdbx_description
1 polymer ?
#
loop_
_entity_poly.entity_id
_entity_poly.type
_entity_poly.pdbx_seq_one_letter_code
_entity_poly.pdbx_strand_id
1 'polypeptide(L)'
;MPDVTVKSIDDMEAIHGGLARRARAELGVTAWGMQVFTLPPDWDGYPKHNHSSDAFDPNQEEVYIPLSGEATLVADRSEFELRPGVMIRVGPDQLRQIRPGPRGIRFVAIGGAPGAFMPGAWTELGADPPSVPE
;
A
#
# COMPACT_ATOMS: atom_id res chain seq x y z
N MET A 1 -6.77 22.93 -21.10
CA MET A 1 -6.97 21.49 -20.81
C MET A 1 -7.03 21.26 -19.30
N PRO A 2 -7.99 20.50 -18.83
CA PRO A 2 -8.01 20.18 -17.40
C PRO A 2 -6.77 19.35 -16.99
N ASP A 3 -6.27 19.61 -15.83
CA ASP A 3 -5.16 18.85 -15.24
C ASP A 3 -5.73 17.59 -14.55
N VAL A 4 -6.05 16.60 -15.37
CA VAL A 4 -6.65 15.33 -14.93
C VAL A 4 -6.00 14.20 -15.70
N THR A 5 -5.55 13.16 -15.00
CA THR A 5 -5.02 11.94 -15.61
C THR A 5 -5.95 10.78 -15.28
N VAL A 6 -6.40 10.05 -16.31
CA VAL A 6 -7.27 8.88 -16.15
C VAL A 6 -6.59 7.67 -16.76
N LYS A 7 -6.43 6.60 -15.99
CA LYS A 7 -5.86 5.35 -16.46
C LYS A 7 -6.61 4.16 -15.88
N SER A 8 -6.93 3.19 -16.73
CA SER A 8 -7.34 1.88 -16.24
C SER A 8 -6.14 1.14 -15.66
N ILE A 9 -6.33 0.45 -14.54
CA ILE A 9 -5.24 -0.32 -13.92
C ILE A 9 -4.66 -1.32 -14.91
N ASP A 10 -5.49 -2.00 -15.68
CA ASP A 10 -5.03 -3.03 -16.61
C ASP A 10 -4.23 -2.48 -17.79
N ASP A 11 -4.30 -1.17 -18.04
CA ASP A 11 -3.51 -0.48 -19.06
C ASP A 11 -2.20 0.11 -18.53
N MET A 12 -1.98 0.04 -17.22
CA MET A 12 -0.75 0.53 -16.61
C MET A 12 0.42 -0.43 -16.85
N GLU A 13 1.62 0.12 -16.95
CA GLU A 13 2.84 -0.68 -17.12
C GLU A 13 2.99 -1.68 -15.97
N ALA A 14 3.11 -2.95 -16.34
CA ALA A 14 3.35 -4.03 -15.39
C ALA A 14 4.84 -4.26 -15.22
N ILE A 15 5.26 -4.52 -13.97
CA ILE A 15 6.62 -4.88 -13.60
C ILE A 15 6.60 -6.16 -12.77
N HIS A 16 7.78 -6.76 -12.55
CA HIS A 16 7.94 -8.01 -11.78
C HIS A 16 7.03 -9.13 -12.30
N GLY A 17 6.97 -9.30 -13.64
CA GLY A 17 6.18 -10.36 -14.24
C GLY A 17 4.67 -10.19 -14.08
N GLY A 18 4.19 -8.97 -13.88
CA GLY A 18 2.77 -8.67 -13.72
C GLY A 18 2.31 -8.58 -12.26
N LEU A 19 3.21 -8.80 -11.30
CA LEU A 19 2.86 -8.71 -9.88
C LEU A 19 2.57 -7.29 -9.43
N ALA A 20 3.15 -6.28 -10.08
CA ALA A 20 2.96 -4.89 -9.74
C ALA A 20 2.72 -4.03 -10.97
N ARG A 21 2.00 -2.93 -10.80
CA ARG A 21 1.77 -1.92 -11.82
C ARG A 21 2.17 -0.55 -11.31
N ARG A 22 2.81 0.24 -12.16
CA ARG A 22 3.41 1.54 -11.82
C ARG A 22 2.38 2.65 -11.76
N ALA A 23 1.41 2.55 -10.85
CA ALA A 23 0.29 3.48 -10.77
C ALA A 23 0.73 4.92 -10.54
N ARG A 24 1.70 5.16 -9.65
CA ARG A 24 2.19 6.52 -9.41
C ARG A 24 2.74 7.17 -10.69
N ALA A 25 3.62 6.46 -11.38
CA ALA A 25 4.25 6.97 -12.60
C ALA A 25 3.22 7.17 -13.71
N GLU A 26 2.31 6.22 -13.88
CA GLU A 26 1.29 6.27 -14.91
C GLU A 26 0.29 7.41 -14.70
N LEU A 27 -0.07 7.71 -13.44
CA LEU A 27 -0.95 8.81 -13.10
C LEU A 27 -0.23 10.15 -13.01
N GLY A 28 1.10 10.15 -12.87
CA GLY A 28 1.88 11.36 -12.71
C GLY A 28 1.81 11.96 -11.31
N VAL A 29 1.53 11.14 -10.29
CA VAL A 29 1.47 11.60 -8.90
C VAL A 29 2.88 11.90 -8.39
N THR A 30 3.03 13.03 -7.71
CA THR A 30 4.32 13.46 -7.14
C THR A 30 4.31 13.53 -5.62
N ALA A 31 3.13 13.48 -5.00
CA ALA A 31 2.98 13.72 -3.56
C ALA A 31 3.15 12.48 -2.69
N TRP A 32 2.96 11.28 -3.25
CA TRP A 32 3.11 10.02 -2.53
C TRP A 32 3.46 8.88 -3.48
N GLY A 33 3.97 7.78 -2.94
CA GLY A 33 4.18 6.55 -3.68
C GLY A 33 2.87 5.78 -3.84
N MET A 34 2.69 5.11 -4.98
CA MET A 34 1.47 4.37 -5.24
C MET A 34 1.74 3.28 -6.27
N GLN A 35 1.35 2.05 -5.95
CA GLN A 35 1.42 0.94 -6.87
C GLN A 35 0.20 0.05 -6.71
N VAL A 36 -0.12 -0.71 -7.75
CA VAL A 36 -1.15 -1.75 -7.68
C VAL A 36 -0.46 -3.10 -7.77
N PHE A 37 -0.73 -3.96 -6.79
CA PHE A 37 -0.22 -5.32 -6.76
C PHE A 37 -1.33 -6.30 -7.09
N THR A 38 -0.98 -7.33 -7.86
CA THR A 38 -1.85 -8.46 -8.15
C THR A 38 -1.08 -9.72 -7.82
N LEU A 39 -1.40 -10.34 -6.68
CA LEU A 39 -0.72 -11.52 -6.19
C LEU A 39 -1.55 -12.76 -6.50
N PRO A 40 -0.94 -13.80 -7.10
CA PRO A 40 -1.68 -15.02 -7.46
C PRO A 40 -2.21 -15.77 -6.24
N PRO A 41 -3.22 -16.65 -6.44
CA PRO A 41 -3.70 -17.51 -5.36
C PRO A 41 -2.58 -18.26 -4.65
N ASP A 42 -2.60 -18.23 -3.33
CA ASP A 42 -1.69 -18.95 -2.43
C ASP A 42 -0.19 -18.72 -2.69
N TRP A 43 0.14 -17.64 -3.38
CA TRP A 43 1.53 -17.31 -3.69
C TRP A 43 2.30 -16.91 -2.42
N ASP A 44 3.49 -17.49 -2.24
CA ASP A 44 4.31 -17.28 -1.05
C ASP A 44 5.57 -16.41 -1.29
N GLY A 45 5.67 -15.82 -2.47
CA GLY A 45 6.86 -15.08 -2.88
C GLY A 45 6.93 -13.62 -2.45
N TYR A 46 5.90 -13.09 -1.78
CA TYR A 46 5.93 -11.69 -1.32
C TYR A 46 7.02 -11.50 -0.27
N PRO A 47 7.97 -10.57 -0.48
CA PRO A 47 9.09 -10.44 0.44
C PRO A 47 8.66 -9.87 1.78
N LYS A 48 9.19 -10.46 2.85
CA LYS A 48 9.11 -9.88 4.18
C LYS A 48 10.03 -8.66 4.22
N HIS A 49 9.48 -7.48 4.51
CA HIS A 49 10.24 -6.24 4.42
C HIS A 49 9.71 -5.17 5.36
N ASN A 50 10.48 -4.10 5.50
CA ASN A 50 10.05 -2.85 6.13
C ASN A 50 10.52 -1.67 5.27
N HIS A 51 10.22 -0.46 5.72
CA HIS A 51 10.68 0.79 5.12
C HIS A 51 11.42 1.65 6.15
N SER A 52 12.26 1.01 6.96
CA SER A 52 13.13 1.71 7.91
C SER A 52 14.16 2.57 7.19
N SER A 53 14.94 3.33 7.93
CA SER A 53 15.98 4.20 7.36
C SER A 53 17.03 3.45 6.53
N ASP A 54 17.20 2.15 6.76
CA ASP A 54 18.17 1.30 6.06
C ASP A 54 17.57 0.50 4.90
N ALA A 55 16.28 0.63 4.67
CA ALA A 55 15.59 -0.12 3.62
C ALA A 55 15.80 0.51 2.24
N PHE A 56 15.46 -0.25 1.19
CA PHE A 56 15.54 0.21 -0.21
C PHE A 56 14.67 1.45 -0.44
N ASP A 57 13.43 1.46 0.07
CA ASP A 57 12.52 2.60 0.03
C ASP A 57 12.32 3.11 1.46
N PRO A 58 13.26 3.92 1.99
CA PRO A 58 13.30 4.22 3.41
C PRO A 58 12.23 5.23 3.84
N ASN A 59 11.91 5.17 5.13
CA ASN A 59 11.07 6.16 5.82
C ASN A 59 9.68 6.32 5.21
N GLN A 60 9.08 5.21 4.79
CA GLN A 60 7.73 5.22 4.26
C GLN A 60 6.75 4.57 5.23
N GLU A 61 5.69 5.30 5.51
CA GLU A 61 4.46 4.79 6.08
C GLU A 61 3.59 4.30 4.91
N GLU A 62 3.03 3.11 5.02
CA GLU A 62 2.22 2.54 3.94
C GLU A 62 0.79 2.25 4.37
N VAL A 63 -0.11 2.36 3.40
CA VAL A 63 -1.50 1.89 3.54
C VAL A 63 -1.80 0.93 2.40
N TYR A 64 -2.36 -0.23 2.75
CA TYR A 64 -2.80 -1.25 1.81
C TYR A 64 -4.33 -1.20 1.68
N ILE A 65 -4.80 -1.09 0.44
CA ILE A 65 -6.23 -0.92 0.11
C ILE A 65 -6.63 -2.02 -0.87
N PRO A 66 -7.24 -3.12 -0.39
CA PRO A 66 -7.66 -4.21 -1.28
C PRO A 66 -8.78 -3.79 -2.23
N LEU A 67 -8.69 -4.24 -3.47
CA LEU A 67 -9.70 -4.04 -4.50
C LEU A 67 -10.50 -5.32 -4.76
N SER A 68 -9.85 -6.47 -4.71
CA SER A 68 -10.49 -7.78 -4.92
C SER A 68 -9.65 -8.89 -4.27
N GLY A 69 -10.28 -10.03 -4.01
CA GLY A 69 -9.62 -11.15 -3.35
C GLY A 69 -9.40 -10.93 -1.86
N GLU A 70 -8.50 -11.69 -1.28
CA GLU A 70 -8.14 -11.58 0.14
C GLU A 70 -6.72 -12.05 0.38
N ALA A 71 -6.16 -11.58 1.49
CA ALA A 71 -4.83 -11.96 1.96
C ALA A 71 -4.75 -11.83 3.48
N THR A 72 -3.68 -12.37 4.03
CA THR A 72 -3.30 -12.16 5.43
C THR A 72 -2.03 -11.30 5.45
N LEU A 73 -2.07 -10.20 6.18
CA LEU A 73 -0.88 -9.41 6.49
C LEU A 73 -0.31 -9.93 7.80
N VAL A 74 0.96 -10.32 7.77
CA VAL A 74 1.67 -10.82 8.94
C VAL A 74 2.65 -9.75 9.40
N ALA A 75 2.53 -9.34 10.64
CA ALA A 75 3.43 -8.41 11.30
C ALA A 75 3.83 -8.98 12.65
N ASP A 76 5.10 -9.29 12.82
CA ASP A 76 5.62 -10.03 13.96
C ASP A 76 4.89 -11.37 14.12
N ARG A 77 4.18 -11.58 15.23
CA ARG A 77 3.37 -12.78 15.50
C ARG A 77 1.88 -12.57 15.28
N SER A 78 1.51 -11.38 14.79
CA SER A 78 0.11 -11.03 14.58
C SER A 78 -0.28 -11.19 13.13
N GLU A 79 -1.52 -11.57 12.90
CA GLU A 79 -2.09 -11.73 11.58
C GLU A 79 -3.32 -10.83 11.44
N PHE A 80 -3.43 -10.17 10.30
CA PHE A 80 -4.52 -9.25 10.01
C PHE A 80 -5.13 -9.59 8.65
N GLU A 81 -6.45 -9.60 8.58
CA GLU A 81 -7.14 -9.88 7.33
C GLU A 81 -7.16 -8.66 6.42
N LEU A 82 -6.72 -8.86 5.16
CA LEU A 82 -6.82 -7.90 4.08
C LEU A 82 -7.91 -8.36 3.11
N ARG A 83 -8.97 -7.57 2.99
CA ARG A 83 -10.07 -7.82 2.06
C ARG A 83 -10.72 -6.49 1.65
N PRO A 84 -11.48 -6.44 0.57
CA PRO A 84 -12.18 -5.21 0.18
C PRO A 84 -13.02 -4.65 1.33
N GLY A 85 -12.90 -3.34 1.56
CA GLY A 85 -13.55 -2.66 2.67
C GLY A 85 -12.71 -2.56 3.94
N VAL A 86 -11.55 -3.22 4.00
CA VAL A 86 -10.60 -3.11 5.11
C VAL A 86 -9.31 -2.49 4.59
N MET A 87 -8.80 -1.48 5.28
CA MET A 87 -7.51 -0.87 4.98
C MET A 87 -6.56 -1.11 6.15
N ILE A 88 -5.29 -1.33 5.85
CA ILE A 88 -4.27 -1.55 6.88
C ILE A 88 -3.14 -0.54 6.68
N ARG A 89 -2.82 0.18 7.75
CA ARG A 89 -1.64 1.04 7.82
C ARG A 89 -0.50 0.28 8.48
N VAL A 90 0.70 0.41 7.91
CA VAL A 90 1.92 -0.16 8.49
C VAL A 90 2.97 0.93 8.61
N GLY A 91 3.56 1.06 9.80
CA GLY A 91 4.62 2.02 10.05
C GLY A 91 5.94 1.62 9.38
N PRO A 92 6.88 2.59 9.24
CA PRO A 92 8.12 2.35 8.48
C PRO A 92 8.98 1.21 9.02
N ASP A 93 9.12 1.11 10.33
CA ASP A 93 10.03 0.12 10.93
C ASP A 93 9.41 -1.26 11.10
N GLN A 94 8.11 -1.39 10.88
CA GLN A 94 7.41 -2.66 11.06
C GLN A 94 7.71 -3.63 9.93
N LEU A 95 8.31 -4.74 10.25
CA LEU A 95 8.46 -5.86 9.33
C LEU A 95 7.09 -6.47 9.04
N ARG A 96 6.80 -6.66 7.75
CA ARG A 96 5.52 -7.25 7.33
C ARG A 96 5.69 -8.13 6.11
N GLN A 97 4.72 -9.00 5.93
CA GLN A 97 4.59 -9.86 4.78
C GLN A 97 3.11 -10.01 4.43
N ILE A 98 2.80 -10.08 3.15
CA ILE A 98 1.45 -10.33 2.67
C ILE A 98 1.40 -11.73 2.08
N ARG A 99 0.45 -12.54 2.57
CA ARG A 99 0.20 -13.89 2.06
C ARG A 99 -1.19 -13.92 1.41
N PRO A 100 -1.26 -13.96 0.07
CA PRO A 100 -2.56 -14.05 -0.60
C PRO A 100 -3.29 -15.35 -0.24
N GLY A 101 -4.61 -15.27 -0.18
CA GLY A 101 -5.48 -16.41 0.04
C GLY A 101 -5.75 -17.19 -1.24
N PRO A 102 -6.71 -18.15 -1.20
CA PRO A 102 -6.96 -19.08 -2.31
C PRO A 102 -7.49 -18.42 -3.58
N ARG A 103 -7.95 -17.15 -3.51
CA ARG A 103 -8.39 -16.40 -4.69
C ARG A 103 -7.38 -15.34 -5.13
N GLY A 104 -6.24 -15.26 -4.46
CA GLY A 104 -5.30 -14.17 -4.69
C GLY A 104 -5.81 -12.85 -4.14
N ILE A 105 -5.10 -11.78 -4.43
CA ILE A 105 -5.49 -10.43 -4.01
C ILE A 105 -5.01 -9.41 -5.02
N ARG A 106 -5.83 -8.39 -5.26
CA ARG A 106 -5.42 -7.15 -5.92
C ARG A 106 -5.58 -6.02 -4.92
N PHE A 107 -4.54 -5.25 -4.70
CA PHE A 107 -4.58 -4.13 -3.76
C PHE A 107 -3.75 -2.94 -4.24
N VAL A 108 -4.12 -1.77 -3.75
CA VAL A 108 -3.33 -0.54 -3.92
C VAL A 108 -2.46 -0.37 -2.68
N ALA A 109 -1.18 -0.09 -2.87
CA ALA A 109 -0.28 0.33 -1.82
C ALA A 109 0.03 1.82 -2.00
N ILE A 110 -0.18 2.59 -0.96
CA ILE A 110 0.15 4.01 -0.94
C ILE A 110 1.23 4.21 0.14
N GLY A 111 2.29 4.92 -0.21
CA GLY A 111 3.38 5.18 0.71
C GLY A 111 3.79 6.65 0.70
N GLY A 112 4.23 7.13 1.86
CA GLY A 112 4.71 8.49 2.01
C GLY A 112 5.48 8.67 3.31
N ALA A 113 6.20 9.77 3.39
CA ALA A 113 6.99 10.08 4.59
C ALA A 113 6.05 10.47 5.74
N PRO A 114 6.21 9.88 6.94
CA PRO A 114 5.44 10.31 8.11
C PRO A 114 5.57 11.80 8.34
N GLY A 115 4.46 12.46 8.64
CA GLY A 115 4.41 13.90 8.91
C GLY A 115 4.40 14.79 7.67
N ALA A 116 4.45 14.24 6.47
CA ALA A 116 4.44 15.05 5.24
C ALA A 116 3.08 15.70 4.96
N PHE A 117 1.99 15.12 5.44
CA PHE A 117 0.66 15.68 5.27
C PHE A 117 0.40 16.82 6.24
N MET A 118 -0.13 17.92 5.72
CA MET A 118 -0.51 19.08 6.53
C MET A 118 -2.03 19.08 6.70
N PRO A 119 -2.55 18.68 7.91
CA PRO A 119 -3.99 18.60 8.13
C PRO A 119 -4.62 19.99 8.22
N GLY A 120 -5.09 20.50 7.11
CA GLY A 120 -5.79 21.79 7.03
C GLY A 120 -7.09 21.72 6.28
N ALA A 121 -7.40 20.56 5.69
CA ALA A 121 -8.63 20.36 4.95
C ALA A 121 -9.83 20.21 5.89
N TRP A 122 -11.01 20.59 5.41
CA TRP A 122 -12.23 20.51 6.22
C TRP A 122 -12.56 19.10 6.72
N THR A 123 -12.14 18.06 5.99
CA THR A 123 -12.33 16.66 6.40
C THR A 123 -11.39 16.23 7.52
N GLU A 124 -10.33 17.02 7.79
CA GLU A 124 -9.29 16.67 8.77
C GLU A 124 -9.28 17.64 9.96
N LEU A 125 -10.19 18.62 9.99
CA LEU A 125 -10.24 19.59 11.09
C LEU A 125 -10.44 18.90 12.42
N GLY A 126 -9.50 19.09 13.34
CA GLY A 126 -9.54 18.51 14.68
C GLY A 126 -9.22 17.02 14.73
N ALA A 127 -8.81 16.42 13.62
CA ALA A 127 -8.46 15.00 13.58
C ALA A 127 -6.97 14.82 13.92
N ASP A 128 -6.70 14.22 15.07
CA ASP A 128 -5.36 13.79 15.42
C ASP A 128 -5.17 12.32 15.01
N PRO A 129 -3.97 11.92 14.61
CA PRO A 129 -3.72 10.52 14.33
C PRO A 129 -3.91 9.67 15.59
N PRO A 130 -4.39 8.43 15.47
CA PRO A 130 -4.48 7.54 16.60
C PRO A 130 -3.11 7.27 17.19
N SER A 131 -3.05 7.07 18.51
CA SER A 131 -1.81 6.68 19.17
C SER A 131 -1.40 5.28 18.69
N VAL A 132 -0.12 5.12 18.34
CA VAL A 132 0.41 3.81 18.04
C VAL A 132 0.65 3.09 19.36
N PRO A 133 0.19 1.85 19.54
CA PRO A 133 0.48 1.09 20.75
C PRO A 133 1.99 0.91 20.93
N GLU A 134 2.47 1.12 22.13
CA GLU A 134 3.87 0.87 22.49
C GLU A 134 4.18 -0.62 22.60
#